data_22b9eb1344b5a9d2cc925232b7595e42
#
_entry.id   22b9eb1344b5a9d2cc925232b7595e42
#
_cell.length_a   1.000
_cell.length_b   1.000
_cell.length_c   1.000
_cell.angle_alpha   90.00
_cell.angle_beta   90.00
_cell.angle_gamma   90.00
#
_symmetry.space_group_name_H-M   'P 1'
#
loop_
_entity.id
_entity.type
_entity.pdbx_description
1 polymer ?
#
loop_
_entity_poly.entity_id
_entity_poly.type
_entity_poly.pdbx_seq_one_letter_code
_entity_poly.pdbx_strand_id
1 'polypeptide(L)'
;NRLKASMGPLVDGDFVPCGEMCLEDFFRIRILKPGKWFNVSGVKIKIHYSKHFIPCFGFKAFFKGRRFGYSSDTVFDPAHIEFLSDCDLIIHETNKGGHTEYEKLLMLPEEIKQKMMLIHVRDDFNARTSKIRVAREGGLYQV
;
A
#
# COMPACT_ATOMS: atom_id res chain seq x y z
N ASN A 1 0.70 12.38 -17.91
CA ASN A 1 1.17 12.62 -16.54
C ASN A 1 -0.05 12.74 -15.62
N ARG A 2 -0.44 11.59 -14.97
CA ARG A 2 -1.68 11.49 -14.16
C ARG A 2 -1.68 12.43 -12.96
N LEU A 3 -0.51 12.65 -12.34
CA LEU A 3 -0.41 13.55 -11.20
C LEU A 3 -0.71 15.00 -11.62
N LYS A 4 -0.16 15.46 -12.74
CA LYS A 4 -0.48 16.78 -13.29
C LYS A 4 -1.98 16.89 -13.65
N ALA A 5 -2.58 15.87 -14.25
CA ALA A 5 -4.00 15.88 -14.59
C ALA A 5 -4.91 15.94 -13.36
N SER A 6 -4.57 15.26 -12.26
CA SER A 6 -5.35 15.30 -11.01
C SER A 6 -5.17 16.59 -10.21
N MET A 7 -4.09 17.33 -10.46
CA MET A 7 -3.78 18.60 -9.80
C MET A 7 -3.93 19.81 -10.74
N GLY A 8 -4.42 19.58 -11.97
CA GLY A 8 -4.49 20.58 -13.04
C GLY A 8 -4.94 21.98 -12.58
N PRO A 9 -6.11 22.11 -11.95
CA PRO A 9 -6.61 23.45 -11.54
C PRO A 9 -5.74 24.14 -10.51
N LEU A 10 -4.94 23.40 -9.74
CA LEU A 10 -4.06 23.95 -8.70
C LEU A 10 -2.67 24.30 -9.22
N VAL A 11 -2.26 23.73 -10.36
CA VAL A 11 -0.90 23.85 -10.90
C VAL A 11 -0.84 24.49 -12.28
N ASP A 12 -1.95 24.58 -13.00
CA ASP A 12 -2.01 25.16 -14.35
C ASP A 12 -2.49 26.63 -14.40
N GLY A 13 -2.44 27.33 -13.26
CA GLY A 13 -2.51 28.79 -13.24
C GLY A 13 -3.90 29.42 -13.21
N ASP A 14 -4.98 28.65 -13.36
CA ASP A 14 -6.35 29.20 -13.41
C ASP A 14 -6.85 29.81 -12.09
N PHE A 15 -6.12 29.56 -10.99
CA PHE A 15 -6.46 30.06 -9.65
C PHE A 15 -5.39 30.94 -8.99
N VAL A 16 -4.25 31.17 -9.63
CA VAL A 16 -3.16 31.94 -9.03
C VAL A 16 -2.93 33.23 -9.83
N PRO A 17 -3.28 34.42 -9.29
CA PRO A 17 -3.14 35.67 -10.01
C PRO A 17 -1.71 36.12 -10.31
N CYS A 18 -0.69 35.38 -9.94
CA CYS A 18 0.70 35.82 -9.91
C CYS A 18 1.69 34.97 -10.72
N GLY A 19 1.24 34.28 -11.78
CA GLY A 19 2.14 33.59 -12.71
C GLY A 19 1.91 32.10 -12.85
N GLU A 20 2.58 31.48 -13.82
CA GLU A 20 2.56 30.04 -14.04
C GLU A 20 3.27 29.32 -12.89
N MET A 21 2.53 28.55 -12.09
CA MET A 21 3.09 27.66 -11.08
C MET A 21 3.21 26.25 -11.64
N CYS A 22 4.31 25.59 -11.36
CA CYS A 22 4.53 24.21 -11.76
C CYS A 22 4.49 23.25 -10.55
N LEU A 23 4.36 21.97 -10.81
CA LEU A 23 4.29 20.94 -9.77
C LEU A 23 5.55 20.96 -8.87
N GLU A 24 6.68 21.28 -9.43
CA GLU A 24 7.99 21.33 -8.79
C GLU A 24 8.10 22.49 -7.76
N ASP A 25 7.26 23.53 -7.87
CA ASP A 25 7.19 24.64 -6.90
C ASP A 25 6.62 24.16 -5.55
N PHE A 26 5.79 23.10 -5.56
CA PHE A 26 5.14 22.56 -4.37
C PHE A 26 5.77 21.23 -3.91
N PHE A 27 6.35 20.43 -4.81
CA PHE A 27 6.77 19.08 -4.53
C PHE A 27 8.16 18.75 -5.06
N ARG A 28 8.97 18.15 -4.22
CA ARG A 28 10.18 17.46 -4.69
C ARG A 28 9.83 16.02 -5.07
N ILE A 29 9.62 15.78 -6.37
CA ILE A 29 9.27 14.46 -6.88
C ILE A 29 10.51 13.58 -6.96
N ARG A 30 10.43 12.37 -6.39
CA ARG A 30 11.43 11.32 -6.54
C ARG A 30 10.76 10.07 -7.10
N ILE A 31 11.21 9.60 -8.26
CA ILE A 31 10.72 8.36 -8.87
C ILE A 31 11.45 7.18 -8.22
N LEU A 32 10.69 6.29 -7.59
CA LEU A 32 11.19 5.04 -7.04
C LEU A 32 11.15 3.95 -8.11
N LYS A 33 12.22 3.13 -8.17
CA LYS A 33 12.27 1.96 -9.08
C LYS A 33 11.98 0.69 -8.27
N PRO A 34 11.05 -0.18 -8.72
CA PRO A 34 10.77 -1.45 -8.06
C PRO A 34 12.03 -2.29 -7.82
N GLY A 35 12.03 -3.06 -6.75
CA GLY A 35 13.12 -3.96 -6.39
C GLY A 35 14.31 -3.31 -5.69
N LYS A 36 14.43 -1.97 -5.67
CA LYS A 36 15.52 -1.25 -4.99
C LYS A 36 15.05 -0.65 -3.67
N TRP A 37 15.97 -0.54 -2.70
CA TRP A 37 15.75 0.20 -1.47
C TRP A 37 16.04 1.70 -1.66
N PHE A 38 15.19 2.52 -1.10
CA PHE A 38 15.33 3.97 -1.06
C PHE A 38 15.28 4.45 0.38
N ASN A 39 16.07 5.48 0.70
CA ASN A 39 15.97 6.17 1.99
C ASN A 39 15.17 7.45 1.80
N VAL A 40 14.10 7.60 2.56
CA VAL A 40 13.24 8.78 2.58
C VAL A 40 13.12 9.23 4.03
N SER A 41 13.83 10.29 4.41
CA SER A 41 13.81 10.86 5.76
C SER A 41 14.07 9.82 6.87
N GLY A 42 15.05 8.92 6.66
CA GLY A 42 15.43 7.88 7.63
C GLY A 42 14.61 6.59 7.54
N VAL A 43 13.53 6.57 6.78
CA VAL A 43 12.76 5.35 6.48
C VAL A 43 13.31 4.72 5.20
N LYS A 44 13.71 3.44 5.26
CA LYS A 44 14.07 2.68 4.05
C LYS A 44 12.79 2.09 3.46
N ILE A 45 12.54 2.36 2.17
CA ILE A 45 11.35 1.90 1.44
C ILE A 45 11.78 1.07 0.24
N LYS A 46 11.10 -0.05 0.01
CA LYS A 46 11.22 -0.86 -1.20
C LYS A 46 9.84 -1.11 -1.76
N ILE A 47 9.64 -0.88 -3.05
CA ILE A 47 8.36 -1.06 -3.72
C ILE A 47 8.38 -2.32 -4.59
N HIS A 48 7.20 -2.90 -4.79
CA HIS A 48 6.95 -4.05 -5.65
C HIS A 48 5.65 -3.84 -6.42
N TYR A 49 5.59 -4.23 -7.70
CA TYR A 49 4.35 -4.19 -8.46
C TYR A 49 3.32 -5.13 -7.84
N SER A 50 2.11 -4.63 -7.63
CA SER A 50 0.95 -5.47 -7.34
C SER A 50 0.19 -5.77 -8.64
N LYS A 51 -0.50 -6.90 -8.68
CA LYS A 51 -1.30 -7.31 -9.85
C LYS A 51 -2.71 -6.74 -9.74
N HIS A 52 -2.92 -5.61 -10.38
CA HIS A 52 -4.21 -4.95 -10.42
C HIS A 52 -4.46 -4.35 -11.81
N PHE A 53 -5.72 -4.02 -12.17
CA PHE A 53 -6.08 -3.49 -13.49
C PHE A 53 -5.52 -2.08 -13.77
N ILE A 54 -5.17 -1.34 -12.73
CA ILE A 54 -4.38 -0.11 -12.83
C ILE A 54 -2.99 -0.34 -12.22
N PRO A 55 -1.95 0.40 -12.63
CA PRO A 55 -0.63 0.28 -12.02
C PRO A 55 -0.67 0.60 -10.52
N CYS A 56 -0.49 -0.43 -9.70
CA CYS A 56 -0.45 -0.35 -8.24
C CYS A 56 0.88 -0.87 -7.71
N PHE A 57 1.26 -0.42 -6.52
CA PHE A 57 2.51 -0.80 -5.87
C PHE A 57 2.29 -1.07 -4.40
N GLY A 58 2.56 -2.29 -3.99
CA GLY A 58 2.81 -2.57 -2.58
C GLY A 58 4.22 -2.10 -2.18
N PHE A 59 4.47 -1.99 -0.91
CA PHE A 59 5.78 -1.61 -0.41
C PHE A 59 6.13 -2.26 0.92
N LYS A 60 7.43 -2.32 1.19
CA LYS A 60 7.98 -2.53 2.53
C LYS A 60 8.63 -1.26 3.02
N ALA A 61 8.42 -0.92 4.29
CA ALA A 61 9.15 0.13 4.99
C ALA A 61 9.95 -0.47 6.15
N PHE A 62 11.17 0.00 6.34
CA PHE A 62 12.03 -0.39 7.46
C PHE A 62 12.40 0.86 8.25
N PHE A 63 12.09 0.85 9.54
CA PHE A 63 12.38 1.95 10.44
C PHE A 63 12.61 1.43 11.86
N LYS A 64 13.66 1.90 12.53
CA LYS A 64 14.01 1.54 13.93
C LYS A 64 13.98 0.03 14.22
N GLY A 65 14.51 -0.78 13.29
CA GLY A 65 14.59 -2.23 13.46
C GLY A 65 13.33 -3.00 13.10
N ARG A 66 12.24 -2.34 12.73
CA ARG A 66 10.95 -2.95 12.39
C ARG A 66 10.64 -2.82 10.90
N ARG A 67 9.96 -3.83 10.37
CA ARG A 67 9.50 -3.87 8.97
C ARG A 67 7.98 -3.87 8.90
N PHE A 68 7.47 -2.95 8.12
CA PHE A 68 6.06 -2.82 7.79
C PHE A 68 5.85 -3.13 6.32
N GLY A 69 4.84 -3.91 5.99
CA GLY A 69 4.45 -4.26 4.63
C GLY A 69 3.04 -3.77 4.31
N TYR A 70 2.85 -3.30 3.09
CA TYR A 70 1.55 -2.87 2.56
C TYR A 70 1.34 -3.47 1.18
N SER A 71 0.23 -4.19 0.98
CA SER A 71 -0.04 -4.87 -0.29
C SER A 71 -0.44 -3.92 -1.42
N SER A 72 -1.09 -2.80 -1.13
CA SER A 72 -1.94 -2.10 -2.11
C SER A 72 -3.02 -3.03 -2.67
N ASP A 73 -3.80 -2.56 -3.63
CA ASP A 73 -4.79 -3.40 -4.30
C ASP A 73 -4.09 -4.42 -5.21
N THR A 74 -4.48 -5.68 -5.10
CA THR A 74 -3.85 -6.79 -5.83
C THR A 74 -4.76 -8.01 -5.89
N VAL A 75 -4.75 -8.75 -6.99
CA VAL A 75 -5.20 -10.15 -6.94
C VAL A 75 -4.19 -10.98 -6.16
N PHE A 76 -4.58 -12.18 -5.74
CA PHE A 76 -3.67 -13.08 -5.04
C PHE A 76 -2.43 -13.37 -5.88
N ASP A 77 -1.26 -13.02 -5.37
CA ASP A 77 0.03 -13.24 -6.02
C ASP A 77 1.05 -13.80 -5.02
N PRO A 78 1.46 -15.08 -5.16
CA PRO A 78 2.46 -15.69 -4.28
C PRO A 78 3.78 -14.88 -4.22
N ALA A 79 4.23 -14.30 -5.33
CA ALA A 79 5.45 -13.51 -5.35
C ALA A 79 5.30 -12.19 -4.53
N HIS A 80 4.09 -11.63 -4.50
CA HIS A 80 3.80 -10.46 -3.69
C HIS A 80 3.70 -10.80 -2.20
N ILE A 81 3.10 -11.94 -1.86
CA ILE A 81 3.11 -12.48 -0.49
C ILE A 81 4.56 -12.74 -0.02
N GLU A 82 5.36 -13.40 -0.84
CA GLU A 82 6.80 -13.65 -0.55
C GLU A 82 7.55 -12.33 -0.33
N PHE A 83 7.30 -11.33 -1.19
CA PHE A 83 7.88 -10.00 -1.01
C PHE A 83 7.56 -9.39 0.36
N LEU A 84 6.37 -9.63 0.92
CA LEU A 84 5.93 -9.07 2.20
C LEU A 84 6.26 -9.96 3.42
N SER A 85 6.63 -11.22 3.20
CA SER A 85 6.71 -12.27 4.23
C SER A 85 7.70 -11.99 5.36
N ASP A 86 8.77 -11.23 5.08
CA ASP A 86 9.81 -10.86 6.06
C ASP A 86 9.44 -9.62 6.90
N CYS A 87 8.23 -9.07 6.76
CA CYS A 87 7.75 -7.97 7.57
C CYS A 87 7.25 -8.43 8.95
N ASP A 88 7.34 -7.54 9.93
CA ASP A 88 6.80 -7.76 11.30
C ASP A 88 5.28 -7.55 11.33
N LEU A 89 4.78 -6.64 10.50
CA LEU A 89 3.35 -6.40 10.26
C LEU A 89 3.10 -6.27 8.76
N ILE A 90 2.07 -6.97 8.26
CA ILE A 90 1.62 -6.93 6.87
C ILE A 90 0.20 -6.38 6.84
N ILE A 91 0.00 -5.21 6.26
CA ILE A 91 -1.34 -4.71 5.92
C ILE A 91 -1.68 -5.23 4.53
N HIS A 92 -2.68 -6.08 4.44
CA HIS A 92 -3.10 -6.69 3.19
C HIS A 92 -4.57 -6.41 2.89
N GLU A 93 -4.86 -6.06 1.65
CA GLU A 93 -6.24 -5.90 1.19
C GLU A 93 -6.92 -7.26 1.01
N THR A 94 -8.24 -7.31 1.14
CA THR A 94 -9.06 -8.46 0.74
C THR A 94 -10.44 -8.01 0.30
N ASN A 95 -10.83 -8.42 -0.90
CA ASN A 95 -12.13 -8.12 -1.47
C ASN A 95 -12.48 -9.16 -2.54
N LYS A 96 -13.53 -8.94 -3.33
CA LYS A 96 -13.92 -9.74 -4.49
C LYS A 96 -13.50 -9.10 -5.81
N GLY A 97 -13.66 -9.85 -6.88
CA GLY A 97 -13.37 -9.39 -8.23
C GLY A 97 -11.87 -9.30 -8.50
N GLY A 98 -11.37 -8.11 -8.84
CA GLY A 98 -9.95 -7.87 -9.16
C GLY A 98 -9.02 -7.77 -7.94
N HIS A 99 -9.43 -8.28 -6.78
CA HIS A 99 -8.73 -8.21 -5.50
C HIS A 99 -8.39 -9.60 -4.96
N THR A 100 -7.64 -9.64 -3.85
CA THR A 100 -7.34 -10.90 -3.17
C THR A 100 -8.54 -11.40 -2.38
N GLU A 101 -9.05 -12.57 -2.72
CA GLU A 101 -10.12 -13.23 -1.97
C GLU A 101 -9.63 -13.72 -0.60
N TYR A 102 -10.45 -13.56 0.43
CA TYR A 102 -10.13 -13.95 1.81
C TYR A 102 -9.72 -15.42 1.93
N GLU A 103 -10.39 -16.31 1.20
CA GLU A 103 -10.13 -17.75 1.17
C GLU A 103 -8.70 -18.08 0.73
N LYS A 104 -8.14 -17.28 -0.17
CA LYS A 104 -6.73 -17.42 -0.60
C LYS A 104 -5.76 -17.07 0.53
N LEU A 105 -6.08 -16.04 1.31
CA LEU A 105 -5.27 -15.65 2.46
C LEU A 105 -5.35 -16.69 3.58
N LEU A 106 -6.48 -17.36 3.76
CA LEU A 106 -6.62 -18.45 4.75
C LEU A 106 -5.71 -19.64 4.47
N MET A 107 -5.33 -19.88 3.22
CA MET A 107 -4.42 -20.96 2.82
C MET A 107 -2.94 -20.66 3.10
N LEU A 108 -2.61 -19.42 3.48
CA LEU A 108 -1.24 -19.04 3.82
C LEU A 108 -0.77 -19.73 5.12
N PRO A 109 0.56 -19.92 5.30
CA PRO A 109 1.14 -20.39 6.55
C PRO A 109 0.70 -19.53 7.75
N GLU A 110 0.54 -20.18 8.91
CA GLU A 110 0.05 -19.50 10.10
C GLU A 110 0.93 -18.33 10.53
N GLU A 111 2.25 -18.48 10.40
CA GLU A 111 3.25 -17.46 10.68
C GLU A 111 3.07 -16.16 9.85
N ILE A 112 2.56 -16.29 8.61
CA ILE A 112 2.24 -15.13 7.75
C ILE A 112 0.92 -14.50 8.20
N LYS A 113 -0.11 -15.33 8.45
CA LYS A 113 -1.43 -14.85 8.88
C LYS A 113 -1.38 -14.10 10.22
N GLN A 114 -0.56 -14.55 11.17
CA GLN A 114 -0.37 -13.89 12.47
C GLN A 114 0.21 -12.48 12.37
N LYS A 115 1.03 -12.22 11.35
CA LYS A 115 1.59 -10.89 11.05
C LYS A 115 0.65 -10.02 10.23
N MET A 116 -0.43 -10.61 9.67
CA MET A 116 -1.30 -9.94 8.73
C MET A 116 -2.43 -9.20 9.43
N MET A 117 -2.77 -8.04 8.87
CA MET A 117 -3.95 -7.27 9.22
C MET A 117 -4.68 -6.89 7.94
N LEU A 118 -5.96 -7.20 7.86
CA LEU A 118 -6.77 -6.98 6.68
C LEU A 118 -7.35 -5.58 6.66
N ILE A 119 -7.37 -5.01 5.46
CA ILE A 119 -8.05 -3.77 5.11
C ILE A 119 -8.85 -3.98 3.82
N HIS A 120 -9.54 -2.96 3.36
CA HIS A 120 -10.33 -2.95 2.12
C HIS A 120 -11.31 -4.12 2.05
N VAL A 121 -11.80 -4.54 3.22
CA VAL A 121 -12.82 -5.58 3.34
C VAL A 121 -14.17 -5.06 2.86
N ARG A 122 -15.01 -5.96 2.39
CA ARG A 122 -16.39 -5.63 1.98
C ARG A 122 -17.24 -5.21 3.20
N ASP A 123 -18.28 -4.45 2.96
CA ASP A 123 -19.22 -3.99 4.01
C ASP A 123 -19.92 -5.15 4.72
N ASP A 124 -20.15 -6.27 4.01
CA ASP A 124 -20.76 -7.48 4.56
C ASP A 124 -19.75 -8.45 5.18
N PHE A 125 -18.46 -8.10 5.24
CA PHE A 125 -17.41 -8.95 5.81
C PHE A 125 -17.51 -9.00 7.34
N ASN A 126 -17.68 -10.18 7.90
CA ASN A 126 -17.77 -10.35 9.35
C ASN A 126 -16.38 -10.39 10.01
N ALA A 127 -15.90 -9.24 10.42
CA ALA A 127 -14.59 -9.12 11.08
C ALA A 127 -14.49 -9.89 12.42
N ARG A 128 -15.63 -10.19 13.09
CA ARG A 128 -15.63 -10.91 14.38
C ARG A 128 -15.31 -12.39 14.22
N THR A 129 -15.65 -12.98 13.07
CA THR A 129 -15.40 -14.40 12.78
C THR A 129 -14.14 -14.62 11.92
N SER A 130 -13.47 -13.53 11.56
CA SER A 130 -12.24 -13.60 10.77
C SER A 130 -11.12 -14.27 11.54
N LYS A 131 -10.41 -15.21 10.89
CA LYS A 131 -9.19 -15.87 11.41
C LYS A 131 -7.94 -15.01 11.24
N ILE A 132 -8.01 -13.96 10.45
CA ILE A 132 -6.94 -12.97 10.26
C ILE A 132 -7.45 -11.65 10.84
N ARG A 133 -6.61 -10.96 11.60
CA ARG A 133 -6.97 -9.68 12.22
C ARG A 133 -7.43 -8.67 11.15
N VAL A 134 -8.52 -7.95 11.43
CA VAL A 134 -9.05 -6.88 10.58
C VAL A 134 -8.77 -5.54 11.22
N ALA A 135 -8.29 -4.59 10.44
CA ALA A 135 -8.08 -3.22 10.90
C ALA A 135 -9.43 -2.55 11.23
N ARG A 136 -9.44 -1.73 12.26
CA ARG A 136 -10.60 -0.92 12.64
C ARG A 136 -10.32 0.54 12.31
N GLU A 137 -11.32 1.24 11.83
CA GLU A 137 -11.25 2.68 11.62
C GLU A 137 -10.87 3.38 12.92
N GLY A 138 -9.94 4.33 12.87
CA GLY A 138 -9.41 5.03 14.04
C GLY A 138 -8.50 4.19 14.95
N GLY A 139 -8.23 2.91 14.60
CA GLY A 139 -7.36 2.04 15.38
C GLY A 139 -5.90 2.44 15.31
N LEU A 140 -5.18 2.35 16.45
CA LEU A 140 -3.74 2.52 16.53
C LEU A 140 -3.07 1.15 16.71
N TYR A 141 -2.05 0.87 15.90
CA TYR A 141 -1.36 -0.42 15.88
C TYR A 141 0.15 -0.21 15.99
N GLN A 142 0.79 -1.02 16.81
CA GLN A 142 2.25 -1.04 16.95
C GLN A 142 2.85 -2.16 16.09
N VAL A 143 4.02 -1.87 15.50
CA VAL A 143 4.83 -2.80 14.71
C VAL A 143 6.01 -3.29 15.54
#